data_307a6c5691ea974bf047449b7234acf6
#
_entry.id   307a6c5691ea974bf047449b7234acf6
#
_cell.length_a   1.000
_cell.length_b   1.000
_cell.length_c   1.000
_cell.angle_alpha   90.00
_cell.angle_beta   90.00
_cell.angle_gamma   90.00
#
_symmetry.space_group_name_H-M   'P 1'
#
loop_
_entity.id
_entity.type
_entity.pdbx_description
1 polymer ?
#
loop_
_entity_poly.entity_id
_entity_poly.type
_entity_poly.pdbx_seq_one_letter_code
_entity_poly.pdbx_strand_id
1 'polypeptide(L)'
;MDRRTLVTFAAGACLLEPLAVRAQQAVKVFRIGLLVPRSELTPADRIDLEALRTGLRDLGWVEGKNLIIEIRWADVNPQRQRELAAELKALPVALILALGTTTIRAARDGAPGLPVVMINAGDPVGARFVASLARPGGDLTGTSAAGEEVLGKQVELLSVAVPQLKRAGVLMNSANPANGFFFDAMSLRAKTLGLRLDRIDVTVEGELDGAIARAKGGALIVVNDSMFLRNRVHIVELTLRSHVPSIFGSPEYVAAGGLMSYLSSNVWHWRTAASFVDKILKGAMPADIPVEQPTKFELMINLKTAKRLGITIPQSLLARADELIR
;
A
#
# COMPACT_ATOMS: atom_id res chain seq x y z
N MET A 1 -35.11 -89.02 -41.27
CA MET A 1 -36.37 -88.64 -40.65
C MET A 1 -36.09 -88.48 -39.16
N ASP A 2 -36.16 -87.39 -38.43
CA ASP A 2 -36.90 -86.18 -38.60
C ASP A 2 -36.53 -85.28 -37.42
N ARG A 3 -36.52 -83.95 -37.66
CA ARG A 3 -36.86 -82.83 -36.79
C ARG A 3 -36.03 -82.51 -35.51
N ARG A 4 -35.17 -81.58 -35.68
CA ARG A 4 -35.40 -80.16 -35.24
C ARG A 4 -35.83 -79.97 -33.80
N THR A 5 -34.94 -79.50 -33.00
CA THR A 5 -35.33 -78.57 -31.92
C THR A 5 -34.27 -77.44 -31.85
N LEU A 6 -34.69 -76.25 -32.31
CA LEU A 6 -33.93 -74.99 -32.18
C LEU A 6 -34.05 -74.52 -30.73
N VAL A 7 -32.95 -74.46 -30.04
CA VAL A 7 -32.90 -73.72 -28.74
C VAL A 7 -32.32 -72.36 -28.97
N THR A 8 -33.21 -71.40 -28.90
CA THR A 8 -32.89 -69.95 -29.02
C THR A 8 -32.23 -69.49 -27.71
N PHE A 9 -30.96 -69.18 -27.73
CA PHE A 9 -30.28 -68.47 -26.67
C PHE A 9 -30.52 -66.98 -26.87
N ALA A 10 -31.33 -66.39 -25.99
CA ALA A 10 -31.46 -64.94 -25.86
C ALA A 10 -30.20 -64.40 -25.18
N ALA A 11 -29.34 -63.73 -25.97
CA ALA A 11 -28.19 -63.00 -25.44
C ALA A 11 -28.71 -61.70 -24.83
N GLY A 12 -28.73 -61.65 -23.49
CA GLY A 12 -28.92 -60.43 -22.72
C GLY A 12 -27.69 -59.50 -22.92
N ALA A 13 -27.83 -58.51 -23.75
CA ALA A 13 -26.85 -57.43 -23.84
C ALA A 13 -26.93 -56.55 -22.58
N CYS A 14 -26.05 -56.79 -21.62
CA CYS A 14 -25.79 -55.84 -20.53
C CYS A 14 -25.19 -54.58 -21.14
N LEU A 15 -25.99 -53.53 -21.26
CA LEU A 15 -25.53 -52.16 -21.51
C LEU A 15 -24.67 -51.71 -20.32
N LEU A 16 -23.36 -51.93 -20.39
CA LEU A 16 -22.38 -51.26 -19.54
C LEU A 16 -22.32 -49.79 -20.01
N GLU A 17 -23.14 -48.93 -19.36
CA GLU A 17 -22.92 -47.51 -19.43
C GLU A 17 -21.50 -47.24 -18.92
N PRO A 18 -20.63 -46.56 -19.69
CA PRO A 18 -19.36 -46.11 -19.15
C PRO A 18 -19.68 -45.07 -18.11
N LEU A 19 -19.52 -45.41 -16.83
CA LEU A 19 -19.40 -44.44 -15.76
C LEU A 19 -18.24 -43.53 -16.13
N ALA A 20 -18.56 -42.41 -16.83
CA ALA A 20 -17.64 -41.33 -17.03
C ALA A 20 -17.32 -40.78 -15.64
N VAL A 21 -16.28 -41.34 -15.03
CA VAL A 21 -15.60 -40.74 -13.88
C VAL A 21 -15.15 -39.38 -14.37
N ARG A 22 -15.98 -38.36 -14.09
CA ARG A 22 -15.51 -36.98 -14.14
C ARG A 22 -14.40 -36.93 -13.11
N ALA A 23 -13.17 -37.15 -13.58
CA ALA A 23 -11.99 -36.82 -12.81
C ALA A 23 -12.19 -35.32 -12.48
N GLN A 24 -12.56 -35.02 -11.24
CA GLN A 24 -12.51 -33.68 -10.71
C GLN A 24 -11.06 -33.23 -10.96
N GLN A 25 -10.86 -32.40 -11.97
CA GLN A 25 -9.56 -31.76 -12.15
C GLN A 25 -9.25 -31.13 -10.79
N ALA A 26 -8.22 -31.63 -10.14
CA ALA A 26 -7.78 -31.09 -8.87
C ALA A 26 -7.59 -29.58 -9.07
N VAL A 27 -8.42 -28.78 -8.40
CA VAL A 27 -8.37 -27.33 -8.50
C VAL A 27 -6.94 -26.94 -8.09
N LYS A 28 -6.17 -26.39 -9.02
CA LYS A 28 -4.82 -25.93 -8.72
C LYS A 28 -4.91 -24.82 -7.67
N VAL A 29 -4.38 -25.10 -6.49
CA VAL A 29 -4.33 -24.14 -5.39
C VAL A 29 -3.02 -23.36 -5.49
N PHE A 30 -3.13 -22.07 -5.68
CA PHE A 30 -1.97 -21.17 -5.65
C PHE A 30 -1.71 -20.66 -4.24
N ARG A 31 -0.47 -20.37 -3.94
CA ARG A 31 -0.05 -19.77 -2.67
C ARG A 31 0.64 -18.44 -2.97
N ILE A 32 0.30 -17.39 -2.25
CA ILE A 32 0.94 -16.07 -2.34
C ILE A 32 1.39 -15.62 -0.95
N GLY A 33 2.49 -14.87 -0.89
CA GLY A 33 2.95 -14.23 0.33
C GLY A 33 2.39 -12.81 0.46
N LEU A 34 2.18 -12.35 1.69
CA LEU A 34 1.87 -10.97 2.01
C LEU A 34 2.75 -10.51 3.16
N LEU A 35 3.58 -9.49 2.91
CA LEU A 35 4.51 -8.94 3.88
C LEU A 35 4.07 -7.52 4.27
N VAL A 36 3.73 -7.32 5.55
CA VAL A 36 3.16 -6.08 6.08
C VAL A 36 4.08 -5.51 7.16
N PRO A 37 4.48 -4.21 7.12
CA PRO A 37 5.39 -3.59 8.07
C PRO A 37 4.68 -3.16 9.36
N ARG A 38 3.97 -4.08 9.99
CA ARG A 38 3.24 -3.87 11.26
C ARG A 38 3.40 -5.09 12.14
N SER A 39 3.29 -4.91 13.45
CA SER A 39 3.40 -6.00 14.43
C SER A 39 2.07 -6.72 14.66
N GLU A 40 0.95 -6.06 14.38
CA GLU A 40 -0.39 -6.60 14.61
C GLU A 40 -1.43 -6.04 13.63
N LEU A 41 -2.57 -6.71 13.55
CA LEU A 41 -3.68 -6.35 12.68
C LEU A 41 -4.54 -5.24 13.31
N THR A 42 -4.47 -4.04 12.76
CA THR A 42 -5.32 -2.91 13.16
C THR A 42 -6.70 -2.96 12.46
N PRO A 43 -7.70 -2.18 12.94
CA PRO A 43 -8.97 -2.04 12.20
C PRO A 43 -8.80 -1.55 10.76
N ALA A 44 -7.87 -0.62 10.49
CA ALA A 44 -7.57 -0.14 9.14
C ALA A 44 -7.00 -1.26 8.27
N ASP A 45 -6.09 -2.09 8.81
CA ASP A 45 -5.53 -3.22 8.07
C ASP A 45 -6.59 -4.27 7.70
N ARG A 46 -7.65 -4.42 8.51
CA ARG A 46 -8.77 -5.31 8.17
C ARG A 46 -9.52 -4.81 6.95
N ILE A 47 -9.74 -3.51 6.85
CA ILE A 47 -10.40 -2.88 5.69
C ILE A 47 -9.53 -3.07 4.45
N ASP A 48 -8.25 -2.81 4.54
CA ASP A 48 -7.29 -2.94 3.46
C ASP A 48 -7.17 -4.39 2.97
N LEU A 49 -7.02 -5.34 3.90
CA LEU A 49 -6.95 -6.76 3.58
C LEU A 49 -8.26 -7.29 2.96
N GLU A 50 -9.41 -6.80 3.43
CA GLU A 50 -10.70 -7.15 2.82
C GLU A 50 -10.87 -6.55 1.42
N ALA A 51 -10.30 -5.38 1.15
CA ALA A 51 -10.26 -4.81 -0.20
C ALA A 51 -9.45 -5.70 -1.16
N LEU A 52 -8.30 -6.24 -0.72
CA LEU A 52 -7.53 -7.22 -1.48
C LEU A 52 -8.33 -8.50 -1.72
N ARG A 53 -8.90 -9.09 -0.66
CA ARG A 53 -9.71 -10.31 -0.74
C ARG A 53 -10.91 -10.15 -1.68
N THR A 54 -11.56 -9.00 -1.62
CA THR A 54 -12.69 -8.67 -2.51
C THR A 54 -12.22 -8.58 -3.96
N GLY A 55 -11.12 -7.85 -4.23
CA GLY A 55 -10.56 -7.79 -5.57
C GLY A 55 -10.15 -9.16 -6.12
N LEU A 56 -9.57 -10.01 -5.28
CA LEU A 56 -9.21 -11.39 -5.65
C LEU A 56 -10.46 -12.24 -5.94
N ARG A 57 -11.51 -12.16 -5.11
CA ARG A 57 -12.78 -12.88 -5.33
C ARG A 57 -13.46 -12.47 -6.65
N ASP A 58 -13.47 -11.18 -6.96
CA ASP A 58 -14.05 -10.66 -8.20
C ASP A 58 -13.33 -11.23 -9.45
N LEU A 59 -12.05 -11.60 -9.30
CA LEU A 59 -11.21 -12.22 -10.34
C LEU A 59 -11.22 -13.75 -10.30
N GLY A 60 -12.00 -14.35 -9.39
CA GLY A 60 -12.16 -15.80 -9.27
C GLY A 60 -11.17 -16.48 -8.30
N TRP A 61 -10.35 -15.71 -7.58
CA TRP A 61 -9.42 -16.22 -6.57
C TRP A 61 -10.05 -16.19 -5.17
N VAL A 62 -10.33 -17.36 -4.61
CA VAL A 62 -11.03 -17.50 -3.33
C VAL A 62 -10.12 -18.17 -2.31
N GLU A 63 -9.77 -17.42 -1.25
CA GLU A 63 -8.97 -17.94 -0.13
C GLU A 63 -9.65 -19.18 0.49
N GLY A 64 -8.89 -20.25 0.71
CA GLY A 64 -9.39 -21.54 1.19
C GLY A 64 -9.97 -22.47 0.11
N LYS A 65 -10.10 -22.00 -1.17
CA LYS A 65 -10.54 -22.85 -2.29
C LYS A 65 -9.42 -23.06 -3.31
N ASN A 66 -9.00 -22.01 -3.99
CA ASN A 66 -7.95 -22.06 -5.02
C ASN A 66 -6.80 -21.08 -4.75
N LEU A 67 -6.81 -20.41 -3.58
CA LEU A 67 -5.78 -19.48 -3.14
C LEU A 67 -5.49 -19.65 -1.65
N ILE A 68 -4.21 -19.55 -1.28
CA ILE A 68 -3.73 -19.47 0.10
C ILE A 68 -2.94 -18.17 0.22
N ILE A 69 -3.21 -17.36 1.24
CA ILE A 69 -2.50 -16.11 1.53
C ILE A 69 -1.67 -16.32 2.81
N GLU A 70 -0.34 -16.37 2.66
CA GLU A 70 0.61 -16.47 3.76
C GLU A 70 1.00 -15.09 4.25
N ILE A 71 0.39 -14.63 5.34
CA ILE A 71 0.64 -13.28 5.88
C ILE A 71 1.82 -13.32 6.85
N ARG A 72 2.72 -12.34 6.74
CA ARG A 72 3.81 -12.09 7.69
C ARG A 72 3.73 -10.65 8.17
N TRP A 73 3.59 -10.51 9.48
CA TRP A 73 3.61 -9.22 10.19
C TRP A 73 5.05 -8.97 10.59
N ALA A 74 5.69 -7.97 9.97
CA ALA A 74 7.12 -7.84 9.97
C ALA A 74 7.65 -6.70 10.86
N ASP A 75 6.73 -5.98 11.51
CA ASP A 75 7.07 -4.71 12.17
C ASP A 75 7.80 -3.75 11.20
N VAL A 76 8.33 -2.63 11.71
CA VAL A 76 9.12 -1.66 10.92
C VAL A 76 10.62 -1.97 10.92
N ASN A 77 11.03 -3.13 11.44
CA ASN A 77 12.42 -3.57 11.47
C ASN A 77 12.86 -4.14 10.11
N PRO A 78 13.78 -3.47 9.36
CA PRO A 78 14.18 -3.90 8.02
C PRO A 78 14.85 -5.27 7.97
N GLN A 79 15.59 -5.65 9.03
CA GLN A 79 16.23 -6.96 9.10
C GLN A 79 15.17 -8.06 9.24
N ARG A 80 14.21 -7.87 10.16
CA ARG A 80 13.10 -8.83 10.35
C ARG A 80 12.24 -8.95 9.09
N GLN A 81 12.01 -7.85 8.38
CA GLN A 81 11.29 -7.87 7.10
C GLN A 81 12.00 -8.74 6.06
N ARG A 82 13.32 -8.67 5.95
CA ARG A 82 14.11 -9.52 5.04
C ARG A 82 14.06 -11.00 5.41
N GLU A 83 14.16 -11.30 6.70
CA GLU A 83 14.06 -12.68 7.21
C GLU A 83 12.69 -13.29 6.87
N LEU A 84 11.61 -12.56 7.11
CA LEU A 84 10.25 -13.00 6.80
C LEU A 84 10.01 -13.14 5.28
N ALA A 85 10.65 -12.30 4.47
CA ALA A 85 10.61 -12.48 3.01
C ALA A 85 11.33 -13.77 2.59
N ALA A 86 12.47 -14.10 3.21
CA ALA A 86 13.18 -15.36 2.97
C ALA A 86 12.35 -16.58 3.46
N GLU A 87 11.66 -16.47 4.59
CA GLU A 87 10.72 -17.51 5.06
C GLU A 87 9.59 -17.74 4.03
N LEU A 88 9.00 -16.65 3.49
CA LEU A 88 7.98 -16.75 2.44
C LEU A 88 8.54 -17.42 1.17
N LYS A 89 9.76 -17.09 0.77
CA LYS A 89 10.42 -17.72 -0.37
C LYS A 89 10.67 -19.20 -0.18
N ALA A 90 10.90 -19.65 1.06
CA ALA A 90 11.06 -21.08 1.38
C ALA A 90 9.75 -21.86 1.24
N LEU A 91 8.60 -21.18 1.22
CA LEU A 91 7.32 -21.77 0.89
C LEU A 91 7.12 -21.76 -0.64
N PRO A 92 6.26 -22.64 -1.19
CA PRO A 92 5.95 -22.66 -2.62
C PRO A 92 5.00 -21.49 -3.00
N VAL A 93 5.36 -20.24 -2.66
CA VAL A 93 4.57 -19.06 -3.05
C VAL A 93 4.89 -18.65 -4.48
N ALA A 94 3.88 -18.25 -5.24
CA ALA A 94 4.03 -17.80 -6.62
C ALA A 94 4.54 -16.35 -6.71
N LEU A 95 4.26 -15.54 -5.69
CA LEU A 95 4.66 -14.13 -5.58
C LEU A 95 4.57 -13.64 -4.13
N ILE A 96 5.16 -12.48 -3.85
CA ILE A 96 4.98 -11.74 -2.59
C ILE A 96 4.32 -10.38 -2.87
N LEU A 97 3.25 -10.07 -2.15
CA LEU A 97 2.75 -8.70 -2.01
C LEU A 97 3.53 -8.01 -0.87
N ALA A 98 4.01 -6.79 -1.10
CA ALA A 98 4.77 -6.05 -0.11
C ALA A 98 4.26 -4.60 0.01
N LEU A 99 3.90 -4.18 1.24
CA LEU A 99 3.33 -2.87 1.54
C LEU A 99 4.40 -1.85 1.90
N GLY A 100 4.50 -0.76 1.12
CA GLY A 100 5.40 0.35 1.39
C GLY A 100 6.86 0.11 1.01
N THR A 101 7.58 1.19 0.75
CA THR A 101 8.90 1.19 0.09
C THR A 101 9.97 0.35 0.82
N THR A 102 10.02 0.43 2.15
CA THR A 102 11.00 -0.33 2.96
C THR A 102 10.74 -1.83 2.91
N THR A 103 9.48 -2.23 2.97
CA THR A 103 9.06 -3.64 2.92
C THR A 103 9.24 -4.22 1.52
N ILE A 104 8.97 -3.44 0.47
CA ILE A 104 9.24 -3.82 -0.93
C ILE A 104 10.72 -4.10 -1.12
N ARG A 105 11.60 -3.23 -0.60
CA ARG A 105 13.04 -3.47 -0.62
C ARG A 105 13.42 -4.76 0.10
N ALA A 106 12.86 -4.98 1.28
CA ALA A 106 13.11 -6.18 2.06
C ALA A 106 12.62 -7.46 1.34
N ALA A 107 11.48 -7.42 0.67
CA ALA A 107 10.96 -8.52 -0.14
C ALA A 107 11.89 -8.83 -1.32
N ARG A 108 12.33 -7.80 -2.08
CA ARG A 108 13.29 -7.97 -3.17
C ARG A 108 14.61 -8.59 -2.70
N ASP A 109 15.17 -8.06 -1.61
CA ASP A 109 16.49 -8.45 -1.13
C ASP A 109 16.46 -9.81 -0.39
N GLY A 110 15.35 -10.14 0.29
CA GLY A 110 15.17 -11.40 1.02
C GLY A 110 14.65 -12.56 0.16
N ALA A 111 13.98 -12.25 -0.95
CA ALA A 111 13.39 -13.25 -1.84
C ALA A 111 13.76 -13.01 -3.32
N PRO A 112 15.06 -12.94 -3.68
CA PRO A 112 15.49 -12.64 -5.04
C PRO A 112 14.96 -13.66 -6.05
N GLY A 113 14.51 -13.17 -7.23
CA GLY A 113 13.95 -13.98 -8.31
C GLY A 113 12.49 -14.41 -8.10
N LEU A 114 11.85 -14.01 -6.99
CA LEU A 114 10.43 -14.21 -6.80
C LEU A 114 9.68 -12.93 -7.21
N PRO A 115 8.58 -13.03 -8.00
CA PRO A 115 7.74 -11.88 -8.31
C PRO A 115 7.28 -11.12 -7.07
N VAL A 116 7.42 -9.79 -7.10
CA VAL A 116 6.94 -8.91 -6.01
C VAL A 116 5.91 -7.94 -6.56
N VAL A 117 4.72 -7.98 -5.98
CA VAL A 117 3.67 -6.99 -6.22
C VAL A 117 3.79 -5.88 -5.17
N MET A 118 4.20 -4.71 -5.61
CA MET A 118 4.33 -3.53 -4.78
C MET A 118 2.96 -2.96 -4.44
N ILE A 119 2.69 -2.72 -3.16
CA ILE A 119 1.54 -1.96 -2.69
C ILE A 119 2.04 -0.62 -2.18
N ASN A 120 1.65 0.47 -2.84
CA ASN A 120 1.96 1.84 -2.44
C ASN A 120 3.48 2.12 -2.32
N ALA A 121 4.25 1.82 -3.38
CA ALA A 121 5.67 2.15 -3.46
C ALA A 121 5.87 3.67 -3.58
N GLY A 122 6.76 4.27 -2.77
CA GLY A 122 6.98 5.72 -2.75
C GLY A 122 7.53 6.27 -4.06
N ASP A 123 8.70 5.79 -4.44
CA ASP A 123 9.40 6.12 -5.70
C ASP A 123 10.02 4.84 -6.25
N PRO A 124 9.29 4.06 -7.05
CA PRO A 124 9.79 2.78 -7.51
C PRO A 124 10.94 2.89 -8.53
N VAL A 125 11.03 4.01 -9.27
CA VAL A 125 12.12 4.24 -10.22
C VAL A 125 13.38 4.70 -9.50
N GLY A 126 13.30 5.74 -8.68
CA GLY A 126 14.44 6.23 -7.90
C GLY A 126 14.95 5.23 -6.87
N ALA A 127 14.06 4.40 -6.30
CA ALA A 127 14.45 3.27 -5.45
C ALA A 127 15.07 2.09 -6.23
N ARG A 128 15.10 2.16 -7.57
CA ARG A 128 15.59 1.11 -8.47
C ARG A 128 14.85 -0.22 -8.29
N PHE A 129 13.55 -0.15 -8.08
CA PHE A 129 12.69 -1.32 -8.08
C PHE A 129 12.27 -1.70 -9.49
N VAL A 130 12.08 -0.69 -10.33
CA VAL A 130 11.70 -0.83 -11.73
C VAL A 130 12.51 0.12 -12.61
N ALA A 131 12.69 -0.24 -13.88
CA ALA A 131 13.39 0.61 -14.85
C ALA A 131 12.56 1.85 -15.22
N SER A 132 11.26 1.68 -15.38
CA SER A 132 10.26 2.74 -15.56
C SER A 132 8.89 2.26 -15.11
N LEU A 133 7.93 3.18 -14.92
CA LEU A 133 6.55 2.80 -14.58
C LEU A 133 5.88 2.04 -15.71
N ALA A 134 6.12 2.43 -16.96
CA ALA A 134 5.51 1.81 -18.15
C ALA A 134 6.12 0.43 -18.48
N ARG A 135 7.40 0.22 -18.19
CA ARG A 135 8.14 -1.03 -18.41
C ARG A 135 9.03 -1.33 -17.22
N PRO A 136 8.53 -2.08 -16.23
CA PRO A 136 9.27 -2.41 -15.01
C PRO A 136 10.60 -3.12 -15.28
N GLY A 137 10.64 -4.09 -16.18
CA GLY A 137 11.85 -4.73 -16.67
C GLY A 137 12.52 -5.74 -15.72
N GLY A 138 11.87 -6.12 -14.63
CA GLY A 138 12.40 -7.04 -13.63
C GLY A 138 11.29 -7.85 -12.94
N ASP A 139 11.54 -8.30 -11.71
CA ASP A 139 10.61 -9.14 -10.95
C ASP A 139 9.56 -8.32 -10.16
N LEU A 140 9.59 -6.99 -10.25
CA LEU A 140 8.71 -6.11 -9.50
C LEU A 140 7.72 -5.39 -10.39
N THR A 141 6.46 -5.34 -9.97
CA THR A 141 5.37 -4.51 -10.53
C THR A 141 4.38 -4.16 -9.43
N GLY A 142 3.31 -3.44 -9.71
CA GLY A 142 2.28 -3.13 -8.70
C GLY A 142 1.85 -1.67 -8.71
N THR A 143 1.55 -1.11 -7.54
CA THR A 143 1.12 0.28 -7.41
C THR A 143 2.19 1.16 -6.80
N SER A 144 2.36 2.38 -7.32
CA SER A 144 3.18 3.40 -6.68
C SER A 144 2.32 4.40 -5.91
N ALA A 145 2.94 5.04 -4.91
CA ALA A 145 2.37 6.20 -4.24
C ALA A 145 2.22 7.37 -5.22
N ALA A 146 1.73 8.46 -4.70
CA ALA A 146 1.57 9.70 -5.42
C ALA A 146 2.87 10.18 -6.07
N GLY A 147 2.77 10.67 -7.32
CA GLY A 147 3.84 11.37 -8.00
C GLY A 147 4.11 12.77 -7.43
N GLU A 148 5.03 13.51 -8.07
CA GLU A 148 5.43 14.88 -7.70
C GLU A 148 4.25 15.84 -7.47
N GLU A 149 3.20 15.71 -8.30
CA GLU A 149 1.99 16.53 -8.20
C GLU A 149 1.33 16.47 -6.83
N VAL A 150 1.21 15.29 -6.25
CA VAL A 150 0.53 15.09 -4.96
C VAL A 150 1.38 15.59 -3.82
N LEU A 151 2.68 15.36 -3.86
CA LEU A 151 3.62 15.89 -2.87
C LEU A 151 3.64 17.42 -2.91
N GLY A 152 3.68 18.01 -4.10
CA GLY A 152 3.54 19.45 -4.29
C GLY A 152 2.18 19.97 -3.80
N LYS A 153 1.11 19.18 -3.98
CA LYS A 153 -0.22 19.56 -3.51
C LYS A 153 -0.35 19.57 -1.99
N GLN A 154 0.33 18.70 -1.28
CA GLN A 154 0.40 18.75 0.18
C GLN A 154 1.00 20.08 0.66
N VAL A 155 2.08 20.55 0.02
CA VAL A 155 2.69 21.86 0.32
C VAL A 155 1.71 23.00 0.05
N GLU A 156 1.01 22.98 -1.09
CA GLU A 156 0.00 23.99 -1.45
C GLU A 156 -1.15 24.02 -0.44
N LEU A 157 -1.73 22.86 -0.10
CA LEU A 157 -2.84 22.77 0.82
C LEU A 157 -2.48 23.31 2.21
N LEU A 158 -1.27 22.99 2.68
CA LEU A 158 -0.76 23.51 3.95
C LEU A 158 -0.59 25.03 3.91
N SER A 159 -0.04 25.58 2.82
CA SER A 159 0.13 27.03 2.67
C SER A 159 -1.20 27.79 2.55
N VAL A 160 -2.22 27.17 1.97
CA VAL A 160 -3.57 27.75 1.92
C VAL A 160 -4.26 27.67 3.30
N ALA A 161 -4.06 26.59 4.05
CA ALA A 161 -4.59 26.46 5.41
C ALA A 161 -3.94 27.45 6.39
N VAL A 162 -2.68 27.83 6.15
CA VAL A 162 -1.89 28.74 7.00
C VAL A 162 -1.32 29.87 6.12
N PRO A 163 -2.12 30.92 5.78
CA PRO A 163 -1.75 31.91 4.73
C PRO A 163 -0.46 32.69 4.97
N GLN A 164 0.00 32.83 6.21
CA GLN A 164 1.24 33.55 6.54
C GLN A 164 2.45 32.63 6.70
N LEU A 165 2.32 31.35 6.32
CA LEU A 165 3.38 30.37 6.45
C LEU A 165 4.61 30.76 5.62
N LYS A 166 5.77 30.87 6.27
CA LYS A 166 7.06 31.17 5.64
C LYS A 166 8.01 29.99 5.65
N ARG A 167 7.75 29.02 6.56
CA ARG A 167 8.64 27.90 6.81
C ARG A 167 7.85 26.66 7.22
N ALA A 168 8.22 25.49 6.69
CA ALA A 168 7.71 24.20 7.16
C ALA A 168 8.85 23.18 7.26
N GLY A 169 8.78 22.33 8.29
CA GLY A 169 9.61 21.14 8.37
C GLY A 169 9.00 20.00 7.55
N VAL A 170 9.84 19.17 6.97
CA VAL A 170 9.42 17.91 6.33
C VAL A 170 10.02 16.77 7.15
N LEU A 171 9.18 16.04 7.88
CA LEU A 171 9.60 14.88 8.69
C LEU A 171 9.82 13.68 7.80
N MET A 172 11.02 13.12 7.83
CA MET A 172 11.49 12.09 6.91
C MET A 172 12.23 10.97 7.65
N ASN A 173 11.97 9.73 7.26
CA ASN A 173 12.70 8.56 7.76
C ASN A 173 13.94 8.32 6.91
N SER A 174 15.14 8.50 7.47
CA SER A 174 16.41 8.36 6.74
C SER A 174 16.64 6.98 6.13
N ALA A 175 15.99 5.94 6.67
CA ALA A 175 16.07 4.59 6.13
C ALA A 175 15.17 4.36 4.89
N ASN A 176 14.22 5.29 4.61
CA ASN A 176 13.32 5.18 3.47
C ASN A 176 13.98 5.70 2.18
N PRO A 177 14.17 4.85 1.15
CA PRO A 177 14.82 5.25 -0.10
C PRO A 177 14.06 6.29 -0.93
N ALA A 178 12.76 6.48 -0.69
CA ALA A 178 11.94 7.48 -1.40
C ALA A 178 12.12 8.91 -0.87
N ASN A 179 12.84 9.11 0.24
CA ASN A 179 12.94 10.41 0.90
C ASN A 179 13.56 11.51 0.04
N GLY A 180 14.59 11.21 -0.75
CA GLY A 180 15.18 12.18 -1.67
C GLY A 180 14.13 12.72 -2.64
N PHE A 181 13.43 11.83 -3.32
CA PHE A 181 12.36 12.18 -4.25
C PHE A 181 11.24 12.99 -3.57
N PHE A 182 10.78 12.59 -2.39
CA PHE A 182 9.72 13.31 -1.68
C PHE A 182 10.13 14.75 -1.36
N PHE A 183 11.34 14.94 -0.83
CA PHE A 183 11.82 16.27 -0.47
C PHE A 183 12.02 17.17 -1.69
N ASP A 184 12.59 16.62 -2.77
CA ASP A 184 12.86 17.38 -4.00
C ASP A 184 11.54 17.82 -4.67
N ALA A 185 10.56 16.93 -4.78
CA ALA A 185 9.24 17.25 -5.32
C ALA A 185 8.50 18.33 -4.50
N MET A 186 8.52 18.21 -3.17
CA MET A 186 7.94 19.22 -2.29
C MET A 186 8.68 20.56 -2.38
N SER A 187 10.02 20.54 -2.45
CA SER A 187 10.87 21.72 -2.52
C SER A 187 10.64 22.52 -3.81
N LEU A 188 10.40 21.83 -4.93
CA LEU A 188 10.07 22.50 -6.19
C LEU A 188 8.78 23.33 -6.05
N ARG A 189 7.73 22.75 -5.46
CA ARG A 189 6.47 23.48 -5.23
C ARG A 189 6.61 24.58 -4.20
N ALA A 190 7.32 24.34 -3.11
CA ALA A 190 7.54 25.31 -2.05
C ALA A 190 8.20 26.60 -2.58
N LYS A 191 9.18 26.47 -3.47
CA LYS A 191 9.83 27.64 -4.13
C LYS A 191 8.82 28.51 -4.85
N THR A 192 7.86 27.94 -5.58
CA THR A 192 6.84 28.74 -6.31
C THR A 192 5.86 29.45 -5.36
N LEU A 193 5.75 29.00 -4.12
CA LEU A 193 4.90 29.58 -3.08
C LEU A 193 5.64 30.52 -2.12
N GLY A 194 6.95 30.74 -2.33
CA GLY A 194 7.79 31.51 -1.43
C GLY A 194 7.92 30.90 -0.04
N LEU A 195 7.74 29.57 0.08
CA LEU A 195 7.83 28.80 1.31
C LEU A 195 9.19 28.11 1.40
N ARG A 196 9.86 28.26 2.55
CA ARG A 196 11.07 27.51 2.87
C ARG A 196 10.71 26.15 3.45
N LEU A 197 11.30 25.07 2.92
CA LEU A 197 11.25 23.76 3.52
C LEU A 197 12.56 23.43 4.23
N ASP A 198 12.46 22.91 5.45
CA ASP A 198 13.58 22.41 6.22
C ASP A 198 13.44 20.87 6.35
N ARG A 199 14.45 20.14 5.92
CA ARG A 199 14.47 18.67 6.07
C ARG A 199 14.68 18.29 7.53
N ILE A 200 13.83 17.41 8.06
CA ILE A 200 13.89 16.90 9.43
C ILE A 200 14.02 15.39 9.38
N ASP A 201 15.25 14.92 9.33
CA ASP A 201 15.53 13.49 9.30
C ASP A 201 15.41 12.85 10.68
N VAL A 202 14.83 11.65 10.71
CA VAL A 202 14.67 10.76 11.87
C VAL A 202 15.06 9.36 11.44
N THR A 203 15.82 8.67 12.27
CA THR A 203 16.27 7.29 12.00
C THR A 203 15.54 6.29 12.91
N VAL A 204 15.25 6.72 14.14
CA VAL A 204 14.58 5.92 15.17
C VAL A 204 13.48 6.71 15.88
N GLU A 205 12.51 6.01 16.44
CA GLU A 205 11.34 6.61 17.11
C GLU A 205 11.69 7.58 18.23
N GLY A 206 12.74 7.29 18.99
CA GLY A 206 13.19 8.14 20.11
C GLY A 206 13.61 9.56 19.70
N GLU A 207 13.82 9.83 18.41
CA GLU A 207 14.17 11.14 17.90
C GLU A 207 12.97 12.03 17.58
N LEU A 208 11.73 11.49 17.61
CA LEU A 208 10.52 12.17 17.16
C LEU A 208 10.24 13.46 17.95
N ASP A 209 10.41 13.46 19.27
CA ASP A 209 10.13 14.64 20.12
C ASP A 209 11.03 15.82 19.72
N GLY A 210 12.34 15.58 19.62
CA GLY A 210 13.32 16.59 19.19
C GLY A 210 13.12 17.01 17.74
N ALA A 211 12.73 16.09 16.87
CA ALA A 211 12.48 16.34 15.45
C ALA A 211 11.28 17.28 15.26
N ILE A 212 10.14 17.01 15.92
CA ILE A 212 8.92 17.82 15.81
C ILE A 212 9.12 19.19 16.47
N ALA A 213 9.89 19.27 17.56
CA ALA A 213 10.21 20.54 18.19
C ALA A 213 10.94 21.52 17.23
N ARG A 214 11.71 21.03 16.25
CA ARG A 214 12.37 21.85 15.20
C ARG A 214 11.39 22.55 14.27
N ALA A 215 10.15 22.03 14.14
CA ALA A 215 9.10 22.64 13.32
C ALA A 215 8.34 23.78 14.04
N LYS A 216 8.60 24.03 15.34
CA LYS A 216 7.94 25.07 16.13
C LYS A 216 8.13 26.45 15.48
N GLY A 217 7.06 27.23 15.45
CA GLY A 217 7.02 28.54 14.78
C GLY A 217 6.84 28.48 13.28
N GLY A 218 6.59 27.31 12.72
CA GLY A 218 6.24 27.06 11.31
C GLY A 218 5.13 26.03 11.22
N ALA A 219 5.24 25.13 10.23
CA ALA A 219 4.34 23.99 10.05
C ALA A 219 5.13 22.70 9.84
N LEU A 220 4.45 21.55 9.80
CA LEU A 220 5.06 20.25 9.58
C LEU A 220 4.35 19.49 8.45
N ILE A 221 5.14 18.92 7.56
CA ILE A 221 4.69 17.92 6.59
C ILE A 221 5.24 16.58 7.07
N VAL A 222 4.37 15.60 7.31
CA VAL A 222 4.78 14.24 7.67
C VAL A 222 4.57 13.34 6.46
N VAL A 223 5.65 12.89 5.86
CA VAL A 223 5.59 11.99 4.69
C VAL A 223 4.97 10.64 5.04
N ASN A 224 4.43 9.96 4.04
CA ASN A 224 3.90 8.61 4.24
C ASN A 224 5.05 7.63 4.47
N ASP A 225 5.15 7.13 5.69
CA ASP A 225 6.18 6.17 6.11
C ASP A 225 5.63 5.25 7.22
N SER A 226 5.98 3.97 7.18
CA SER A 226 5.46 2.96 8.11
C SER A 226 5.88 3.23 9.57
N MET A 227 7.10 3.73 9.80
CA MET A 227 7.58 4.08 11.15
C MET A 227 6.75 5.24 11.72
N PHE A 228 6.51 6.27 10.92
CA PHE A 228 5.70 7.41 11.36
C PHE A 228 4.24 7.02 11.56
N LEU A 229 3.68 6.19 10.68
CA LEU A 229 2.29 5.74 10.80
C LEU A 229 2.07 4.89 12.07
N ARG A 230 3.05 4.06 12.45
CA ARG A 230 3.02 3.34 13.73
C ARG A 230 2.98 4.30 14.91
N ASN A 231 3.71 5.39 14.83
CA ASN A 231 3.81 6.42 15.88
C ASN A 231 2.82 7.58 15.69
N ARG A 232 1.76 7.43 14.87
CA ARG A 232 0.85 8.52 14.48
C ARG A 232 0.20 9.24 15.65
N VAL A 233 -0.22 8.53 16.69
CA VAL A 233 -0.85 9.13 17.87
C VAL A 233 0.16 10.05 18.57
N HIS A 234 1.37 9.56 18.83
CA HIS A 234 2.44 10.33 19.46
C HIS A 234 2.83 11.56 18.62
N ILE A 235 3.01 11.39 17.31
CA ILE A 235 3.31 12.50 16.38
C ILE A 235 2.21 13.56 16.41
N VAL A 236 0.94 13.15 16.36
CA VAL A 236 -0.20 14.08 16.43
C VAL A 236 -0.22 14.82 17.76
N GLU A 237 -0.03 14.15 18.90
CA GLU A 237 0.06 14.77 20.20
C GLU A 237 1.19 15.81 20.30
N LEU A 238 2.37 15.49 19.75
CA LEU A 238 3.51 16.39 19.71
C LEU A 238 3.21 17.65 18.89
N THR A 239 2.61 17.49 17.70
CA THR A 239 2.23 18.64 16.86
C THR A 239 1.21 19.55 17.55
N LEU A 240 0.22 18.95 18.22
CA LEU A 240 -0.81 19.69 18.95
C LEU A 240 -0.26 20.42 20.18
N ARG A 241 0.59 19.76 20.97
CA ARG A 241 1.25 20.40 22.14
C ARG A 241 2.16 21.54 21.75
N SER A 242 2.83 21.40 20.60
CA SER A 242 3.75 22.41 20.07
C SER A 242 3.05 23.51 19.24
N HIS A 243 1.72 23.46 19.08
CA HIS A 243 0.94 24.35 18.20
C HIS A 243 1.51 24.40 16.77
N VAL A 244 1.91 23.26 16.21
CA VAL A 244 2.46 23.14 14.86
C VAL A 244 1.38 22.65 13.90
N PRO A 245 0.85 23.52 12.99
CA PRO A 245 -0.04 23.08 11.92
C PRO A 245 0.62 22.00 11.07
N SER A 246 -0.12 20.93 10.75
CA SER A 246 0.50 19.79 10.08
C SER A 246 -0.38 19.20 8.99
N ILE A 247 0.26 18.76 7.88
CA ILE A 247 -0.36 17.92 6.88
C ILE A 247 0.34 16.56 6.86
N PHE A 248 -0.45 15.51 6.70
CA PHE A 248 0.00 14.12 6.80
C PHE A 248 -0.21 13.37 5.51
N GLY A 249 0.69 12.45 5.23
CA GLY A 249 0.61 11.53 4.09
C GLY A 249 -0.32 10.33 4.31
N SER A 250 -1.26 10.40 5.27
CA SER A 250 -2.23 9.31 5.51
C SER A 250 -3.42 9.80 6.33
N PRO A 251 -4.65 9.31 6.04
CA PRO A 251 -5.87 9.69 6.75
C PRO A 251 -5.89 9.23 8.22
N GLU A 252 -5.15 8.17 8.57
CA GLU A 252 -5.10 7.65 9.94
C GLU A 252 -4.56 8.67 10.95
N TYR A 253 -3.76 9.65 10.51
CA TYR A 253 -3.34 10.77 11.37
C TYR A 253 -4.50 11.70 11.68
N VAL A 254 -5.37 11.97 10.71
CA VAL A 254 -6.54 12.84 10.90
C VAL A 254 -7.54 12.15 11.82
N ALA A 255 -7.74 10.86 11.69
CA ALA A 255 -8.53 10.03 12.60
C ALA A 255 -7.94 10.04 14.02
N ALA A 256 -6.60 10.12 14.19
CA ALA A 256 -5.92 10.26 15.46
C ALA A 256 -5.92 11.70 16.02
N GLY A 257 -6.56 12.67 15.33
CA GLY A 257 -6.65 14.06 15.76
C GLY A 257 -5.70 15.02 15.02
N GLY A 258 -5.00 14.59 13.97
CA GLY A 258 -4.19 15.44 13.10
C GLY A 258 -5.02 16.47 12.34
N LEU A 259 -4.38 17.56 11.86
CA LEU A 259 -5.09 18.68 11.24
C LEU A 259 -5.67 18.33 9.87
N MET A 260 -4.84 17.82 8.96
CA MET A 260 -5.27 17.48 7.60
C MET A 260 -4.41 16.38 6.98
N SER A 261 -4.96 15.67 6.01
CA SER A 261 -4.22 14.72 5.17
C SER A 261 -4.61 14.85 3.71
N TYR A 262 -3.69 14.51 2.82
CA TYR A 262 -3.93 14.45 1.38
C TYR A 262 -3.11 13.32 0.78
N LEU A 263 -3.80 12.25 0.37
CA LEU A 263 -3.20 11.08 -0.28
C LEU A 263 -4.28 10.27 -1.01
N SER A 264 -3.84 9.30 -1.81
CA SER A 264 -4.71 8.28 -2.39
C SER A 264 -5.27 7.33 -1.33
N SER A 265 -6.43 6.75 -1.62
CA SER A 265 -7.04 5.75 -0.74
C SER A 265 -6.18 4.48 -0.66
N ASN A 266 -5.89 4.01 0.56
CA ASN A 266 -5.24 2.71 0.76
C ASN A 266 -6.07 1.57 0.16
N VAL A 267 -7.38 1.60 0.31
CA VAL A 267 -8.32 0.62 -0.27
C VAL A 267 -8.12 0.47 -1.78
N TRP A 268 -7.86 1.57 -2.51
CA TRP A 268 -7.55 1.52 -3.94
C TRP A 268 -6.28 0.71 -4.21
N HIS A 269 -5.20 0.96 -3.48
CA HIS A 269 -3.93 0.24 -3.67
C HIS A 269 -4.09 -1.27 -3.44
N TRP A 270 -4.77 -1.64 -2.36
CA TRP A 270 -4.98 -3.04 -2.01
C TRP A 270 -5.90 -3.76 -2.99
N ARG A 271 -6.99 -3.11 -3.41
CA ARG A 271 -7.90 -3.68 -4.41
C ARG A 271 -7.22 -3.82 -5.78
N THR A 272 -6.44 -2.83 -6.19
CA THR A 272 -5.68 -2.84 -7.45
C THR A 272 -4.60 -3.91 -7.43
N ALA A 273 -3.96 -4.16 -6.28
CA ALA A 273 -2.97 -5.23 -6.14
C ALA A 273 -3.52 -6.61 -6.54
N ALA A 274 -4.80 -6.86 -6.36
CA ALA A 274 -5.45 -8.11 -6.79
C ALA A 274 -5.35 -8.33 -8.31
N SER A 275 -5.40 -7.26 -9.13
CA SER A 275 -5.27 -7.36 -10.59
C SER A 275 -3.86 -7.80 -11.01
N PHE A 276 -2.84 -7.36 -10.28
CA PHE A 276 -1.46 -7.78 -10.52
C PHE A 276 -1.24 -9.24 -10.13
N VAL A 277 -1.81 -9.66 -8.99
CA VAL A 277 -1.81 -11.07 -8.56
C VAL A 277 -2.45 -11.94 -9.65
N ASP A 278 -3.62 -11.57 -10.15
CA ASP A 278 -4.34 -12.30 -11.20
C ASP A 278 -3.50 -12.45 -12.46
N LYS A 279 -2.92 -11.36 -12.97
CA LYS A 279 -2.07 -11.37 -14.16
C LYS A 279 -0.88 -12.32 -13.99
N ILE A 280 -0.18 -12.24 -12.84
CA ILE A 280 1.00 -13.07 -12.58
C ILE A 280 0.62 -14.54 -12.41
N LEU A 281 -0.45 -14.86 -11.67
CA LEU A 281 -0.92 -16.25 -11.50
C LEU A 281 -1.40 -16.87 -12.83
N LYS A 282 -1.82 -16.04 -13.79
CA LYS A 282 -2.15 -16.44 -15.18
C LYS A 282 -0.93 -16.50 -16.11
N GLY A 283 0.28 -16.22 -15.60
CA GLY A 283 1.52 -16.39 -16.32
C GLY A 283 2.12 -15.13 -16.94
N ALA A 284 1.56 -13.94 -16.67
CA ALA A 284 2.17 -12.69 -17.11
C ALA A 284 3.47 -12.41 -16.33
N MET A 285 4.48 -11.88 -17.00
CA MET A 285 5.75 -11.53 -16.38
C MET A 285 5.64 -10.15 -15.72
N PRO A 286 6.08 -9.97 -14.47
CA PRO A 286 6.10 -8.66 -13.82
C PRO A 286 6.80 -7.57 -14.64
N ALA A 287 7.85 -7.94 -15.37
CA ALA A 287 8.61 -7.07 -16.26
C ALA A 287 7.75 -6.32 -17.29
N ASP A 288 6.65 -6.93 -17.72
CA ASP A 288 5.78 -6.45 -18.80
C ASP A 288 4.48 -5.81 -18.28
N ILE A 289 4.24 -5.85 -16.96
CA ILE A 289 3.04 -5.29 -16.37
C ILE A 289 3.35 -3.87 -15.86
N PRO A 290 2.81 -2.80 -16.46
CA PRO A 290 3.06 -1.43 -16.02
C PRO A 290 2.70 -1.21 -14.55
N VAL A 291 3.48 -0.38 -13.86
CA VAL A 291 3.16 0.10 -12.51
C VAL A 291 2.02 1.11 -12.61
N GLU A 292 0.98 0.91 -11.81
CA GLU A 292 -0.18 1.79 -11.78
C GLU A 292 -0.04 2.87 -10.69
N GLN A 293 -0.49 4.09 -11.02
CA GLN A 293 -0.56 5.22 -10.08
C GLN A 293 -2.02 5.57 -9.81
N PRO A 294 -2.37 5.99 -8.57
CA PRO A 294 -3.71 6.45 -8.27
C PRO A 294 -4.02 7.74 -9.03
N THR A 295 -5.27 7.88 -9.46
CA THR A 295 -5.80 9.08 -10.11
C THR A 295 -6.72 9.89 -9.21
N LYS A 296 -7.16 9.30 -8.08
CA LYS A 296 -8.01 9.95 -7.09
C LYS A 296 -7.26 10.12 -5.78
N PHE A 297 -7.35 11.33 -5.24
CA PHE A 297 -6.74 11.72 -3.97
C PHE A 297 -7.80 12.36 -3.08
N GLU A 298 -7.70 12.13 -1.78
CA GLU A 298 -8.70 12.52 -0.79
C GLU A 298 -8.10 13.53 0.18
N LEU A 299 -8.80 14.65 0.36
CA LEU A 299 -8.47 15.68 1.34
C LEU A 299 -9.36 15.51 2.56
N MET A 300 -8.77 15.16 3.70
CA MET A 300 -9.46 15.14 4.98
C MET A 300 -9.00 16.30 5.85
N ILE A 301 -9.93 16.95 6.56
CA ILE A 301 -9.64 18.07 7.46
C ILE A 301 -10.34 17.86 8.79
N ASN A 302 -9.62 18.04 9.90
CA ASN A 302 -10.17 18.01 11.26
C ASN A 302 -10.41 19.44 11.76
N LEU A 303 -11.67 19.85 11.77
CA LEU A 303 -12.07 21.20 12.21
C LEU A 303 -11.93 21.41 13.70
N LYS A 304 -12.04 20.34 14.54
CA LYS A 304 -11.74 20.43 15.98
C LYS A 304 -10.30 20.79 16.22
N THR A 305 -9.41 20.16 15.46
CA THR A 305 -7.97 20.41 15.51
C THR A 305 -7.62 21.79 14.97
N ALA A 306 -8.23 22.20 13.86
CA ALA A 306 -8.05 23.56 13.34
C ALA A 306 -8.42 24.61 14.42
N LYS A 307 -9.58 24.46 15.06
CA LYS A 307 -10.02 25.35 16.16
C LYS A 307 -9.03 25.34 17.34
N ARG A 308 -8.52 24.16 17.73
CA ARG A 308 -7.53 24.04 18.82
C ARG A 308 -6.21 24.72 18.50
N LEU A 309 -5.80 24.73 17.22
CA LEU A 309 -4.60 25.40 16.74
C LEU A 309 -4.82 26.89 16.45
N GLY A 310 -6.05 27.43 16.61
CA GLY A 310 -6.39 28.81 16.28
C GLY A 310 -6.41 29.07 14.76
N ILE A 311 -6.62 28.05 13.93
CA ILE A 311 -6.61 28.15 12.46
C ILE A 311 -8.05 28.21 11.96
N THR A 312 -8.35 29.23 11.14
CA THR A 312 -9.58 29.29 10.37
C THR A 312 -9.34 28.71 8.99
N ILE A 313 -9.93 27.52 8.72
CA ILE A 313 -9.80 26.87 7.41
C ILE A 313 -10.57 27.70 6.36
N PRO A 314 -9.93 28.15 5.28
CA PRO A 314 -10.59 28.91 4.22
C PRO A 314 -11.72 28.11 3.54
N GLN A 315 -12.78 28.80 3.11
CA GLN A 315 -13.93 28.18 2.44
C GLN A 315 -13.52 27.42 1.18
N SER A 316 -12.49 27.88 0.48
CA SER A 316 -11.93 27.19 -0.69
C SER A 316 -11.34 25.81 -0.37
N LEU A 317 -10.81 25.58 0.83
CA LEU A 317 -10.37 24.26 1.29
C LEU A 317 -11.55 23.41 1.77
N LEU A 318 -12.50 24.02 2.50
CA LEU A 318 -13.70 23.32 2.97
C LEU A 318 -14.52 22.73 1.81
N ALA A 319 -14.65 23.51 0.72
CA ALA A 319 -15.38 23.06 -0.49
C ALA A 319 -14.67 21.93 -1.26
N ARG A 320 -13.37 21.73 -1.01
CA ARG A 320 -12.54 20.70 -1.67
C ARG A 320 -12.30 19.48 -0.78
N ALA A 321 -12.67 19.54 0.48
CA ALA A 321 -12.48 18.43 1.41
C ALA A 321 -13.47 17.31 1.07
N ASP A 322 -12.95 16.10 0.94
CA ASP A 322 -13.74 14.87 0.78
C ASP A 322 -14.36 14.47 2.12
N GLU A 323 -13.68 14.77 3.24
CA GLU A 323 -14.16 14.48 4.58
C GLU A 323 -13.80 15.59 5.57
N LEU A 324 -14.77 15.96 6.43
CA LEU A 324 -14.61 16.94 7.51
C LEU A 324 -14.93 16.30 8.87
N ILE A 325 -13.96 16.21 9.76
CA ILE A 325 -14.17 15.79 11.15
C ILE A 325 -14.59 17.04 11.97
N ARG A 326 -15.81 17.00 12.49
CA ARG A 326 -16.46 18.10 13.25
C ARG A 326 -16.56 17.81 14.73
#